data_241eab7c5b130fb07cc26d64fd248fd6
#
_entry.id   241eab7c5b130fb07cc26d64fd248fd6
#
_cell.length_a   1.000
_cell.length_b   1.000
_cell.length_c   1.000
_cell.angle_alpha   90.00
_cell.angle_beta   90.00
_cell.angle_gamma   90.00
#
_symmetry.space_group_name_H-M   'P 1'
#
loop_
_entity.id
_entity.type
_entity.pdbx_description
1 polymer ?
#
loop_
_entity_poly.entity_id
_entity_poly.type
_entity_poly.pdbx_seq_one_letter_code
_entity_poly.pdbx_strand_id
1 'polypeptide(L)'
;MRFAIPLLALLVGFPAVFSTTSRAAAPDDVLVMAKRIDDVISLDPAEVFEFTGAEVIANIYDRLVTFDVNDVSRLEGGAAASWDISADGRTYRFTMRPGMRFSSGNQVTARDAAWSLQRVIRLGLSPAFILAQFGLTPANVEARVRAEDAMTLVIETDRAYASTFLLYCLTAGVGSVIDRELVLAHEKDGDLGHQWLKQASAGSGPFSLTRWRANEYVILESDPGYWRGAPAMRRVILQHIAEPATQRLMLEKGDIDVARDLSPDQVGGLAELSDMRILHSPKGTLMYLGLNQKNPILAHPKVRKAFKHLVDYRGIGDHILRDRARVHQTIIPKGLFGALAETPYRFNLEHARKLLQEAGYEGGFAITMDASHGSLITEVAQALQSDFASAGIELEIIPGDEKQVLTKYRARNHDIFIGEWGVDYQDPHSNADAYASNPDNSDDARFRTLAWRNAWAIPGLSELTASAILARDQGQRAALYEEIQRQVLVASPFVVMFQSVDLIVERSYVSGLVWGPGFDSNFYRDAVKHPHSGNR
;
A
#
# COMPACT_ATOMS: atom_id res chain seq x y z
N MET A 1 -89.34 12.18 -21.87
CA MET A 1 -88.70 13.36 -21.32
C MET A 1 -87.60 12.89 -20.35
N ARG A 2 -86.35 12.93 -20.80
CA ARG A 2 -85.20 12.58 -19.95
C ARG A 2 -84.39 13.84 -19.70
N PHE A 3 -84.32 14.28 -18.43
CA PHE A 3 -83.54 15.42 -18.02
C PHE A 3 -82.08 14.96 -17.79
N ALA A 4 -81.11 15.58 -18.48
CA ALA A 4 -79.69 15.42 -18.26
C ALA A 4 -79.23 16.56 -17.38
N ILE A 5 -78.55 16.20 -16.28
CA ILE A 5 -77.86 17.11 -15.31
C ILE A 5 -76.38 17.14 -15.71
N PRO A 6 -75.71 18.28 -15.96
CA PRO A 6 -74.32 18.36 -16.18
C PRO A 6 -73.55 18.35 -14.84
N LEU A 7 -72.58 17.41 -14.73
CA LEU A 7 -71.67 17.31 -13.61
C LEU A 7 -70.52 18.30 -13.81
N LEU A 8 -70.43 19.32 -13.00
CA LEU A 8 -69.34 20.31 -12.97
C LEU A 8 -68.19 19.74 -12.17
N ALA A 9 -67.09 19.32 -12.81
CA ALA A 9 -65.89 18.86 -12.13
C ALA A 9 -65.03 20.06 -11.69
N LEU A 10 -64.94 20.29 -10.38
CA LEU A 10 -64.05 21.28 -9.80
C LEU A 10 -62.61 20.68 -9.70
N LEU A 11 -61.72 21.11 -10.57
CA LEU A 11 -60.28 20.80 -10.52
C LEU A 11 -59.66 21.67 -9.41
N VAL A 12 -59.43 21.08 -8.22
CA VAL A 12 -58.62 21.66 -7.17
C VAL A 12 -57.15 21.35 -7.48
N GLY A 13 -56.46 22.33 -8.08
CA GLY A 13 -55.01 22.27 -8.25
C GLY A 13 -54.29 22.34 -6.90
N PHE A 14 -53.71 21.23 -6.45
CA PHE A 14 -52.75 21.22 -5.37
C PHE A 14 -51.41 21.72 -5.91
N PRO A 15 -50.81 22.79 -5.38
CA PRO A 15 -49.46 23.15 -5.70
C PRO A 15 -48.52 22.06 -5.12
N ALA A 16 -47.88 21.29 -5.94
CA ALA A 16 -46.77 20.41 -5.56
C ALA A 16 -45.62 21.30 -5.10
N VAL A 17 -45.50 21.48 -3.77
CA VAL A 17 -44.32 22.05 -3.14
C VAL A 17 -43.20 21.00 -3.30
N PHE A 18 -42.40 21.14 -4.34
CA PHE A 18 -41.12 20.44 -4.42
C PHE A 18 -40.22 21.03 -3.32
N SER A 19 -40.23 20.41 -2.13
CA SER A 19 -39.19 20.63 -1.15
C SER A 19 -37.89 20.15 -1.76
N THR A 20 -37.09 21.06 -2.32
CA THR A 20 -35.68 20.81 -2.56
C THR A 20 -35.04 20.59 -1.21
N THR A 21 -34.88 19.32 -0.81
CA THR A 21 -34.01 18.98 0.29
C THR A 21 -32.61 19.38 -0.14
N SER A 22 -32.22 20.61 0.21
CA SER A 22 -30.82 21.01 0.22
C SER A 22 -30.12 20.01 1.15
N ARG A 23 -29.38 19.09 0.58
CA ARG A 23 -28.52 18.20 1.34
C ARG A 23 -27.47 19.11 1.96
N ALA A 24 -27.54 19.28 3.26
CA ALA A 24 -26.58 20.11 3.98
C ALA A 24 -25.18 19.54 3.71
N ALA A 25 -24.23 20.40 3.34
CA ALA A 25 -22.81 20.06 3.27
C ALA A 25 -22.42 19.33 4.57
N ALA A 26 -21.44 18.43 4.48
CA ALA A 26 -20.94 17.73 5.67
C ALA A 26 -20.55 18.75 6.74
N PRO A 27 -20.86 18.50 8.03
CA PRO A 27 -20.49 19.41 9.13
C PRO A 27 -19.00 19.74 9.10
N ASP A 28 -18.63 20.91 9.61
CA ASP A 28 -17.24 21.41 9.58
C ASP A 28 -16.27 20.52 10.38
N ASP A 29 -16.77 19.69 11.29
CA ASP A 29 -16.01 18.72 12.10
C ASP A 29 -16.03 17.29 11.53
N VAL A 30 -16.57 17.08 10.33
CA VAL A 30 -16.63 15.78 9.64
C VAL A 30 -15.90 15.85 8.31
N LEU A 31 -14.86 15.03 8.15
CA LEU A 31 -14.13 14.88 6.90
C LEU A 31 -14.72 13.71 6.10
N VAL A 32 -15.12 13.95 4.86
CA VAL A 32 -15.64 12.90 3.95
C VAL A 32 -14.71 12.74 2.76
N MET A 33 -14.17 11.54 2.60
CA MET A 33 -13.29 11.20 1.48
C MET A 33 -13.91 10.11 0.62
N ALA A 34 -13.95 10.31 -0.69
CA ALA A 34 -14.32 9.27 -1.64
C ALA A 34 -13.09 8.51 -2.11
N LYS A 35 -13.17 7.19 -2.02
CA LYS A 35 -12.12 6.26 -2.41
C LYS A 35 -12.74 4.89 -2.69
N ARG A 36 -12.11 4.08 -3.55
CA ARG A 36 -12.37 2.64 -3.60
C ARG A 36 -11.86 1.98 -2.33
N ILE A 37 -12.71 1.19 -1.66
CA ILE A 37 -12.38 0.46 -0.43
C ILE A 37 -12.75 -1.02 -0.50
N ASP A 38 -12.92 -1.55 -1.72
CA ASP A 38 -13.29 -2.95 -1.99
C ASP A 38 -12.15 -3.94 -1.73
N ASP A 39 -10.92 -3.43 -1.51
CA ASP A 39 -9.75 -4.20 -1.09
C ASP A 39 -9.73 -4.55 0.42
N VAL A 40 -10.55 -3.90 1.26
CA VAL A 40 -10.52 -4.14 2.70
C VAL A 40 -11.16 -5.49 3.05
N ILE A 41 -10.38 -6.41 3.60
CA ILE A 41 -10.83 -7.73 4.06
C ILE A 41 -10.78 -7.88 5.58
N SER A 42 -9.96 -7.11 6.25
CA SER A 42 -9.73 -7.12 7.69
C SER A 42 -9.22 -5.78 8.17
N LEU A 43 -9.41 -5.47 9.46
CA LEU A 43 -8.77 -4.34 10.17
C LEU A 43 -7.93 -4.82 11.36
N ASP A 44 -7.67 -6.12 11.46
CA ASP A 44 -6.73 -6.71 12.41
C ASP A 44 -5.29 -6.44 11.96
N PRO A 45 -4.44 -5.73 12.73
CA PRO A 45 -3.04 -5.45 12.36
C PRO A 45 -2.19 -6.70 12.08
N ALA A 46 -2.59 -7.87 12.61
CA ALA A 46 -1.90 -9.13 12.35
C ALA A 46 -2.29 -9.77 10.99
N GLU A 47 -3.33 -9.28 10.32
CA GLU A 47 -3.81 -9.80 9.04
C GLU A 47 -3.76 -8.78 7.90
N VAL A 48 -3.96 -7.49 8.20
CA VAL A 48 -4.04 -6.43 7.19
C VAL A 48 -2.78 -6.35 6.34
N PHE A 49 -2.98 -6.43 5.02
CA PHE A 49 -1.92 -6.32 4.04
C PHE A 49 -2.36 -5.58 2.75
N GLU A 50 -3.63 -5.19 2.69
CA GLU A 50 -4.22 -4.41 1.61
C GLU A 50 -4.06 -2.91 1.87
N PHE A 51 -4.00 -2.11 0.81
CA PHE A 51 -3.66 -0.69 0.87
C PHE A 51 -4.64 0.13 1.71
N THR A 52 -5.94 -0.06 1.51
CA THR A 52 -6.95 0.70 2.28
C THR A 52 -7.02 0.25 3.73
N GLY A 53 -6.90 -1.06 3.98
CA GLY A 53 -6.81 -1.60 5.35
C GLY A 53 -5.61 -1.03 6.10
N ALA A 54 -4.43 -0.98 5.46
CA ALA A 54 -3.21 -0.41 6.02
C ALA A 54 -3.35 1.10 6.34
N GLU A 55 -4.02 1.87 5.46
CA GLU A 55 -4.33 3.28 5.71
C GLU A 55 -5.26 3.46 6.91
N VAL A 56 -6.29 2.62 7.05
CA VAL A 56 -7.21 2.69 8.19
C VAL A 56 -6.50 2.37 9.50
N ILE A 57 -5.75 1.25 9.57
CA ILE A 57 -5.05 0.86 10.81
C ILE A 57 -3.98 1.86 11.22
N ALA A 58 -3.36 2.58 10.27
CA ALA A 58 -2.40 3.65 10.58
C ALA A 58 -3.03 4.84 11.33
N ASN A 59 -4.34 5.00 11.27
CA ASN A 59 -5.06 6.07 11.95
C ASN A 59 -5.77 5.62 13.23
N ILE A 60 -5.90 4.30 13.48
CA ILE A 60 -6.55 3.76 14.68
C ILE A 60 -5.59 3.09 15.66
N TYR A 61 -4.34 2.84 15.26
CA TYR A 61 -3.30 2.27 16.12
C TYR A 61 -2.04 3.13 16.12
N ASP A 62 -1.39 3.31 17.28
CA ASP A 62 0.02 3.68 17.33
C ASP A 62 0.89 2.44 17.16
N ARG A 63 1.94 2.59 16.38
CA ARG A 63 3.01 1.59 16.23
C ARG A 63 4.06 1.79 17.31
N LEU A 64 4.85 0.77 17.58
CA LEU A 64 5.95 0.86 18.54
C LEU A 64 6.96 1.94 18.12
N VAL A 65 7.33 1.95 16.83
CA VAL A 65 8.21 2.93 16.18
C VAL A 65 7.49 3.51 14.97
N THR A 66 7.78 4.75 14.62
CA THR A 66 7.30 5.43 13.41
C THR A 66 8.47 6.12 12.70
N PHE A 67 8.20 6.86 11.64
CA PHE A 67 9.19 7.66 10.91
C PHE A 67 8.61 9.02 10.53
N ASP A 68 9.46 9.99 10.21
CA ASP A 68 9.05 11.25 9.64
C ASP A 68 8.58 11.02 8.18
N VAL A 69 7.33 11.35 7.88
CA VAL A 69 6.75 11.12 6.55
C VAL A 69 7.42 11.94 5.43
N ASN A 70 8.10 13.03 5.79
CA ASN A 70 8.84 13.87 4.85
C ASN A 70 10.30 13.41 4.69
N ASP A 71 10.79 12.62 5.64
CA ASP A 71 12.13 12.03 5.63
C ASP A 71 12.08 10.63 6.27
N VAL A 72 11.77 9.63 5.46
CA VAL A 72 11.65 8.24 5.92
C VAL A 72 12.94 7.67 6.53
N SER A 73 14.09 8.32 6.31
CA SER A 73 15.36 7.92 6.95
C SER A 73 15.40 8.23 8.45
N ARG A 74 14.50 9.09 8.93
CA ARG A 74 14.42 9.52 10.32
C ARG A 74 13.34 8.74 11.08
N LEU A 75 13.80 7.75 11.85
CA LEU A 75 12.95 6.99 12.75
C LEU A 75 12.57 7.83 13.98
N GLU A 76 11.33 7.70 14.41
CA GLU A 76 10.75 8.41 15.57
C GLU A 76 10.07 7.43 16.52
N GLY A 77 9.94 7.85 17.80
CA GLY A 77 9.17 7.08 18.77
C GLY A 77 7.66 7.17 18.51
N GLY A 78 7.02 6.01 18.46
CA GLY A 78 5.57 5.87 18.51
C GLY A 78 5.09 5.59 19.94
N ALA A 79 4.54 4.41 20.21
CA ALA A 79 4.22 3.94 21.56
C ALA A 79 5.47 3.76 22.43
N ALA A 80 6.64 3.45 21.86
CA ALA A 80 7.92 3.59 22.53
C ALA A 80 8.43 5.03 22.41
N ALA A 81 8.88 5.62 23.50
CA ALA A 81 9.48 6.94 23.51
C ALA A 81 10.93 6.92 23.02
N SER A 82 11.65 5.83 23.30
CA SER A 82 13.05 5.62 22.94
C SER A 82 13.39 4.13 22.89
N TRP A 83 14.57 3.81 22.37
CA TRP A 83 15.11 2.45 22.35
C TRP A 83 16.62 2.47 22.46
N ASP A 84 17.18 1.36 22.97
CA ASP A 84 18.59 1.06 23.01
C ASP A 84 18.86 -0.31 22.40
N ILE A 85 20.03 -0.45 21.76
CA ILE A 85 20.46 -1.70 21.14
C ILE A 85 21.72 -2.17 21.85
N SER A 86 21.74 -3.43 22.29
CA SER A 86 22.90 -4.03 22.94
C SER A 86 24.16 -4.00 22.05
N ALA A 87 25.33 -4.03 22.66
CA ALA A 87 26.61 -3.97 21.94
C ALA A 87 26.78 -5.12 20.94
N ASP A 88 26.23 -6.30 21.22
CA ASP A 88 26.22 -7.44 20.31
C ASP A 88 25.19 -7.30 19.16
N GLY A 89 24.30 -6.29 19.23
CA GLY A 89 23.30 -5.98 18.19
C GLY A 89 22.12 -6.94 18.15
N ARG A 90 21.89 -7.73 19.20
CA ARG A 90 20.83 -8.76 19.21
C ARG A 90 19.67 -8.46 20.13
N THR A 91 19.83 -7.55 21.09
CA THR A 91 18.80 -7.18 22.05
C THR A 91 18.41 -5.73 21.87
N TYR A 92 17.13 -5.51 21.64
CA TYR A 92 16.51 -4.18 21.51
C TYR A 92 15.65 -3.94 22.74
N ARG A 93 15.94 -2.85 23.48
CA ARG A 93 15.17 -2.41 24.66
C ARG A 93 14.40 -1.15 24.32
N PHE A 94 13.09 -1.21 24.43
CA PHE A 94 12.20 -0.08 24.17
C PHE A 94 11.64 0.44 25.49
N THR A 95 11.75 1.75 25.70
CA THR A 95 11.08 2.44 26.80
C THR A 95 9.74 2.94 26.32
N MET A 96 8.65 2.43 26.89
CA MET A 96 7.29 2.84 26.53
C MET A 96 7.03 4.28 26.92
N ARG A 97 6.13 4.94 26.18
CA ARG A 97 5.74 6.32 26.46
C ARG A 97 4.85 6.39 27.72
N PRO A 98 5.21 7.21 28.73
CA PRO A 98 4.41 7.29 29.93
C PRO A 98 3.07 7.99 29.69
N GLY A 99 2.03 7.56 30.39
CA GLY A 99 0.71 8.18 30.39
C GLY A 99 -0.14 7.92 29.15
N MET A 100 0.35 7.16 28.20
CA MET A 100 -0.39 6.79 26.98
C MET A 100 -1.53 5.83 27.31
N ARG A 101 -2.69 6.03 26.64
CA ARG A 101 -3.88 5.21 26.84
C ARG A 101 -4.44 4.70 25.52
N PHE A 102 -5.09 3.57 25.56
CA PHE A 102 -5.96 3.08 24.51
C PHE A 102 -7.31 3.83 24.50
N SER A 103 -8.02 3.75 23.40
CA SER A 103 -9.38 4.31 23.28
C SER A 103 -10.37 3.69 24.27
N SER A 104 -10.08 2.51 24.81
CA SER A 104 -10.82 1.88 25.92
C SER A 104 -10.65 2.58 27.27
N GLY A 105 -9.60 3.42 27.41
CA GLY A 105 -9.16 4.03 28.67
C GLY A 105 -8.07 3.24 29.39
N ASN A 106 -7.76 2.00 29.01
CA ASN A 106 -6.67 1.20 29.58
C ASN A 106 -5.31 1.87 29.30
N GLN A 107 -4.33 1.68 30.19
CA GLN A 107 -2.97 2.19 29.99
C GLN A 107 -2.24 1.34 28.96
N VAL A 108 -1.49 2.00 28.06
CA VAL A 108 -0.55 1.32 27.17
C VAL A 108 0.69 0.93 27.95
N THR A 109 1.04 -0.36 27.94
CA THR A 109 2.19 -0.90 28.68
C THR A 109 3.09 -1.73 27.77
N ALA A 110 4.30 -2.05 28.24
CA ALA A 110 5.19 -2.98 27.56
C ALA A 110 4.61 -4.40 27.47
N ARG A 111 3.67 -4.77 28.35
CA ARG A 111 2.96 -6.06 28.26
C ARG A 111 2.04 -6.11 27.05
N ASP A 112 1.36 -5.01 26.75
CA ASP A 112 0.51 -4.91 25.56
C ASP A 112 1.36 -4.95 24.30
N ALA A 113 2.46 -4.21 24.26
CA ALA A 113 3.39 -4.23 23.13
C ALA A 113 4.00 -5.63 22.91
N ALA A 114 4.46 -6.29 23.97
CA ALA A 114 5.00 -7.66 23.88
C ALA A 114 3.94 -8.62 23.34
N TRP A 115 2.74 -8.60 23.92
CA TRP A 115 1.65 -9.47 23.49
C TRP A 115 1.21 -9.20 22.05
N SER A 116 1.18 -7.94 21.61
CA SER A 116 0.84 -7.57 20.23
C SER A 116 1.78 -8.23 19.22
N LEU A 117 3.10 -8.12 19.43
CA LEU A 117 4.10 -8.75 18.56
C LEU A 117 4.10 -10.28 18.64
N GLN A 118 3.93 -10.84 19.86
CA GLN A 118 3.77 -12.28 20.06
C GLN A 118 2.54 -12.81 19.31
N ARG A 119 1.43 -12.07 19.36
CA ARG A 119 0.18 -12.42 18.68
C ARG A 119 0.36 -12.51 17.16
N VAL A 120 1.09 -11.57 16.54
CA VAL A 120 1.39 -11.61 15.10
C VAL A 120 2.08 -12.93 14.72
N ILE A 121 3.11 -13.32 15.47
CA ILE A 121 3.88 -14.55 15.22
C ILE A 121 3.03 -15.81 15.50
N ARG A 122 2.20 -15.80 16.55
CA ARG A 122 1.35 -16.95 16.93
C ARG A 122 0.23 -17.19 15.93
N LEU A 123 -0.40 -16.14 15.40
CA LEU A 123 -1.40 -16.23 14.35
C LEU A 123 -0.80 -16.66 13.01
N GLY A 124 0.44 -16.24 12.71
CA GLY A 124 1.15 -16.65 11.49
C GLY A 124 0.45 -16.25 10.20
N LEU A 125 -0.34 -15.16 10.22
CA LEU A 125 -1.06 -14.65 9.06
C LEU A 125 -0.11 -13.91 8.10
N SER A 126 -0.64 -13.43 6.96
CA SER A 126 0.17 -12.94 5.84
C SER A 126 1.33 -12.00 6.24
N PRO A 127 1.16 -10.94 7.05
CA PRO A 127 2.25 -10.03 7.37
C PRO A 127 3.22 -10.53 8.46
N ALA A 128 2.97 -11.70 9.06
CA ALA A 128 3.83 -12.22 10.14
C ALA A 128 5.29 -12.44 9.71
N PHE A 129 5.56 -12.65 8.40
CA PHE A 129 6.92 -12.83 7.88
C PHE A 129 7.83 -11.64 8.22
N ILE A 130 7.28 -10.42 8.33
CA ILE A 130 8.02 -9.19 8.67
C ILE A 130 8.73 -9.32 10.02
N LEU A 131 8.13 -10.02 10.98
CA LEU A 131 8.75 -10.29 12.29
C LEU A 131 9.44 -11.66 12.35
N ALA A 132 8.94 -12.66 11.62
CA ALA A 132 9.49 -14.02 11.63
C ALA A 132 10.92 -14.09 11.07
N GLN A 133 11.32 -13.17 10.19
CA GLN A 133 12.67 -13.09 9.62
C GLN A 133 13.77 -12.82 10.66
N PHE A 134 13.42 -12.38 11.87
CA PHE A 134 14.33 -12.19 13.00
C PHE A 134 14.49 -13.45 13.86
N GLY A 135 14.13 -14.62 13.33
CA GLY A 135 14.19 -15.90 14.03
C GLY A 135 13.08 -16.08 15.06
N LEU A 136 12.02 -15.27 15.01
CA LEU A 136 10.86 -15.40 15.87
C LEU A 136 9.92 -16.49 15.34
N THR A 137 9.52 -17.39 16.23
CA THR A 137 8.61 -18.51 15.95
C THR A 137 7.57 -18.63 17.05
N PRO A 138 6.44 -19.31 16.84
CA PRO A 138 5.48 -19.55 17.92
C PRO A 138 6.07 -20.22 19.16
N ALA A 139 7.14 -21.02 18.99
CA ALA A 139 7.78 -21.75 20.08
C ALA A 139 8.72 -20.88 20.95
N ASN A 140 9.23 -19.75 20.41
CA ASN A 140 10.24 -18.95 21.10
C ASN A 140 9.83 -17.48 21.33
N VAL A 141 8.75 -17.03 20.72
CA VAL A 141 8.40 -15.61 20.71
C VAL A 141 8.13 -15.05 22.10
N GLU A 142 7.52 -15.81 23.01
CA GLU A 142 7.24 -15.37 24.36
C GLU A 142 8.54 -15.13 25.18
N ALA A 143 9.57 -15.93 24.94
CA ALA A 143 10.86 -15.76 25.59
C ALA A 143 11.67 -14.60 25.00
N ARG A 144 11.57 -14.40 23.68
CA ARG A 144 12.37 -13.40 22.95
C ARG A 144 11.72 -12.02 22.85
N VAL A 145 10.41 -11.94 22.96
CA VAL A 145 9.65 -10.68 22.96
C VAL A 145 8.89 -10.61 24.28
N ARG A 146 9.37 -9.82 25.22
CA ARG A 146 8.83 -9.81 26.58
C ARG A 146 8.85 -8.42 27.21
N ALA A 147 7.95 -8.17 28.13
CA ALA A 147 8.00 -7.03 29.03
C ALA A 147 8.87 -7.39 30.25
N GLU A 148 9.92 -6.62 30.52
CA GLU A 148 10.69 -6.74 31.77
C GLU A 148 9.92 -6.13 32.95
N ASP A 149 9.23 -5.03 32.68
CA ASP A 149 8.32 -4.35 33.59
C ASP A 149 7.17 -3.69 32.81
N ALA A 150 6.41 -2.79 33.42
CA ALA A 150 5.29 -2.12 32.75
C ALA A 150 5.74 -1.17 31.63
N MET A 151 6.98 -0.69 31.66
CA MET A 151 7.49 0.35 30.76
C MET A 151 8.63 -0.13 29.84
N THR A 152 9.16 -1.33 30.06
CA THR A 152 10.32 -1.84 29.32
C THR A 152 9.96 -3.08 28.53
N LEU A 153 9.93 -2.93 27.17
CA LEU A 153 9.81 -4.04 26.23
C LEU A 153 11.21 -4.47 25.76
N VAL A 154 11.43 -5.77 25.69
CA VAL A 154 12.67 -6.37 25.14
C VAL A 154 12.32 -7.25 23.95
N ILE A 155 13.07 -7.09 22.86
CA ILE A 155 13.05 -7.94 21.68
C ILE A 155 14.44 -8.51 21.45
N GLU A 156 14.56 -9.84 21.36
CA GLU A 156 15.80 -10.55 21.06
C GLU A 156 15.73 -11.22 19.70
N THR A 157 16.70 -10.91 18.84
CA THR A 157 16.81 -11.48 17.49
C THR A 157 17.75 -12.69 17.49
N ASP A 158 17.65 -13.56 16.46
CA ASP A 158 18.50 -14.77 16.34
C ASP A 158 19.97 -14.42 16.04
N ARG A 159 20.22 -13.27 15.43
CA ARG A 159 21.56 -12.75 15.06
C ARG A 159 21.58 -11.24 15.10
N ALA A 160 22.75 -10.65 14.97
CA ALA A 160 22.90 -9.20 14.83
C ALA A 160 22.49 -8.79 13.40
N TYR A 161 21.55 -7.88 13.30
CA TYR A 161 21.10 -7.25 12.04
C TYR A 161 21.62 -5.82 11.94
N ALA A 162 21.49 -5.21 10.75
CA ALA A 162 21.64 -3.78 10.62
C ALA A 162 20.71 -3.07 11.64
N SER A 163 21.25 -2.09 12.37
CA SER A 163 20.59 -1.52 13.55
C SER A 163 19.19 -0.95 13.29
N THR A 164 18.97 -0.42 12.09
CA THR A 164 17.68 0.16 11.70
C THR A 164 16.70 -0.85 11.10
N PHE A 165 17.16 -2.07 10.75
CA PHE A 165 16.33 -3.02 10.00
C PHE A 165 15.10 -3.48 10.80
N LEU A 166 15.29 -3.96 12.05
CA LEU A 166 14.14 -4.31 12.91
C LEU A 166 13.25 -3.09 13.17
N LEU A 167 13.85 -1.91 13.38
CA LEU A 167 13.09 -0.69 13.67
C LEU A 167 12.16 -0.32 12.50
N TYR A 168 12.62 -0.39 11.25
CA TYR A 168 11.76 -0.18 10.08
C TYR A 168 10.67 -1.25 9.95
N CYS A 169 10.97 -2.51 10.25
CA CYS A 169 9.94 -3.55 10.29
C CYS A 169 8.84 -3.26 11.33
N LEU A 170 9.21 -2.63 12.45
CA LEU A 170 8.26 -2.21 13.50
C LEU A 170 7.47 -0.94 13.14
N THR A 171 7.83 -0.25 12.05
CA THR A 171 7.00 0.85 11.50
C THR A 171 5.86 0.34 10.63
N ALA A 172 5.83 -0.93 10.23
CA ALA A 172 4.72 -1.54 9.50
C ALA A 172 3.52 -1.84 10.42
N GLY A 173 2.39 -2.19 9.83
CA GLY A 173 1.15 -2.52 10.57
C GLY A 173 1.32 -3.55 11.67
N VAL A 174 2.23 -4.53 11.50
CA VAL A 174 2.56 -5.55 12.51
C VAL A 174 3.20 -4.99 13.79
N GLY A 175 3.74 -3.78 13.75
CA GLY A 175 4.27 -3.05 14.92
C GLY A 175 3.21 -2.32 15.72
N SER A 176 1.94 -2.41 15.38
CA SER A 176 0.81 -1.81 16.11
C SER A 176 0.70 -2.37 17.52
N VAL A 177 0.52 -1.48 18.50
CA VAL A 177 0.27 -1.87 19.89
C VAL A 177 -1.23 -1.91 20.13
N ILE A 178 -1.74 -3.05 20.60
CA ILE A 178 -3.18 -3.30 20.81
C ILE A 178 -3.48 -3.58 22.28
N ASP A 179 -4.64 -3.14 22.71
CA ASP A 179 -5.16 -3.37 24.06
C ASP A 179 -5.42 -4.86 24.29
N ARG A 180 -4.47 -5.52 24.96
CA ARG A 180 -4.52 -6.94 25.24
C ARG A 180 -5.76 -7.32 26.05
N GLU A 181 -6.12 -6.53 27.06
CA GLU A 181 -7.24 -6.84 27.95
C GLU A 181 -8.56 -6.81 27.19
N LEU A 182 -8.79 -5.74 26.41
CA LEU A 182 -9.97 -5.59 25.59
C LEU A 182 -10.09 -6.72 24.55
N VAL A 183 -9.01 -7.04 23.85
CA VAL A 183 -9.03 -8.06 22.80
C VAL A 183 -9.29 -9.46 23.36
N LEU A 184 -8.65 -9.82 24.48
CA LEU A 184 -8.85 -11.11 25.12
C LEU A 184 -10.26 -11.28 25.71
N ALA A 185 -10.94 -10.18 26.09
CA ALA A 185 -12.34 -10.21 26.47
C ALA A 185 -13.28 -10.63 25.33
N HIS A 186 -12.81 -10.51 24.07
CA HIS A 186 -13.54 -10.90 22.86
C HIS A 186 -12.96 -12.15 22.15
N GLU A 187 -11.96 -12.78 22.75
CA GLU A 187 -11.37 -14.03 22.22
C GLU A 187 -12.41 -15.14 22.13
N LYS A 188 -12.36 -15.92 21.05
CA LYS A 188 -13.18 -17.12 20.84
C LYS A 188 -12.30 -18.27 20.39
N ASP A 189 -12.46 -19.41 21.03
CA ASP A 189 -11.82 -20.68 20.63
C ASP A 189 -10.28 -20.59 20.45
N GLY A 190 -9.61 -19.73 21.21
CA GLY A 190 -8.16 -19.56 21.13
C GLY A 190 -7.68 -18.72 19.94
N ASP A 191 -8.55 -17.94 19.28
CA ASP A 191 -8.24 -17.12 18.12
C ASP A 191 -7.48 -15.82 18.45
N LEU A 192 -7.12 -15.61 19.70
CA LEU A 192 -6.46 -14.39 20.17
C LEU A 192 -7.21 -13.10 19.77
N GLY A 193 -8.55 -13.17 19.69
CA GLY A 193 -9.44 -12.07 19.32
C GLY A 193 -9.38 -11.68 17.84
N HIS A 194 -8.86 -12.55 16.96
CA HIS A 194 -8.71 -12.29 15.55
C HIS A 194 -10.05 -11.97 14.86
N GLN A 195 -11.07 -12.83 15.05
CA GLN A 195 -12.37 -12.61 14.40
C GLN A 195 -13.03 -11.28 14.83
N TRP A 196 -12.83 -10.88 16.08
CA TRP A 196 -13.37 -9.62 16.56
C TRP A 196 -12.62 -8.42 15.96
N LEU A 197 -11.27 -8.43 15.95
CA LEU A 197 -10.45 -7.34 15.41
C LEU A 197 -10.60 -7.15 13.91
N LYS A 198 -11.10 -8.13 13.16
CA LYS A 198 -11.40 -7.93 11.72
C LYS A 198 -12.35 -6.75 11.49
N GLN A 199 -13.24 -6.45 12.43
CA GLN A 199 -14.29 -5.44 12.30
C GLN A 199 -14.37 -4.47 13.48
N ALA A 200 -13.40 -4.52 14.40
CA ALA A 200 -13.30 -3.69 15.58
C ALA A 200 -11.91 -3.06 15.72
N SER A 201 -11.74 -2.15 16.65
CA SER A 201 -10.44 -1.56 16.98
C SER A 201 -10.16 -1.64 18.48
N ALA A 202 -8.89 -1.82 18.82
CA ALA A 202 -8.37 -1.83 20.19
C ALA A 202 -7.06 -1.05 20.26
N GLY A 203 -7.02 0.12 19.61
CA GLY A 203 -5.83 0.92 19.44
C GLY A 203 -5.74 2.12 20.37
N SER A 204 -4.62 2.80 20.28
CA SER A 204 -4.30 4.05 20.96
C SER A 204 -4.12 5.22 19.98
N GLY A 205 -4.50 5.03 18.72
CA GLY A 205 -4.34 6.03 17.67
C GLY A 205 -5.26 7.24 17.83
N PRO A 206 -5.10 8.25 16.95
CA PRO A 206 -5.89 9.48 17.00
C PRO A 206 -7.38 9.28 16.73
N PHE A 207 -7.75 8.14 16.15
CA PHE A 207 -9.13 7.76 15.88
C PHE A 207 -9.38 6.33 16.34
N SER A 208 -10.68 5.99 16.51
CA SER A 208 -11.17 4.63 16.71
C SER A 208 -12.16 4.25 15.61
N LEU A 209 -12.23 2.96 15.28
CA LEU A 209 -13.20 2.45 14.32
C LEU A 209 -14.59 2.42 14.96
N THR A 210 -15.53 3.19 14.42
CA THR A 210 -16.93 3.13 14.82
C THR A 210 -17.70 2.12 13.99
N ARG A 211 -17.47 2.10 12.69
CA ARG A 211 -18.17 1.19 11.79
C ARG A 211 -17.42 0.99 10.48
N TRP A 212 -17.38 -0.26 10.03
CA TRP A 212 -17.03 -0.62 8.66
C TRP A 212 -18.17 -1.43 8.04
N ARG A 213 -18.58 -1.05 6.84
CA ARG A 213 -19.43 -1.84 5.94
C ARG A 213 -18.70 -2.04 4.64
N ALA A 214 -18.44 -3.30 4.30
CA ALA A 214 -17.74 -3.66 3.06
C ALA A 214 -18.44 -3.04 1.84
N ASN A 215 -17.65 -2.45 0.95
CA ASN A 215 -18.10 -1.77 -0.26
C ASN A 215 -19.11 -0.61 -0.03
N GLU A 216 -19.18 -0.07 1.19
CA GLU A 216 -20.00 1.10 1.48
C GLU A 216 -19.17 2.21 2.14
N TYR A 217 -18.63 1.97 3.34
CA TYR A 217 -17.87 2.98 4.09
C TYR A 217 -17.06 2.44 5.25
N VAL A 218 -16.06 3.22 5.65
CA VAL A 218 -15.38 3.13 6.96
C VAL A 218 -15.63 4.45 7.71
N ILE A 219 -16.05 4.37 8.97
CA ILE A 219 -16.27 5.53 9.83
C ILE A 219 -15.32 5.46 11.02
N LEU A 220 -14.53 6.52 11.18
CA LEU A 220 -13.61 6.71 12.29
C LEU A 220 -14.09 7.89 13.15
N GLU A 221 -14.01 7.76 14.47
CA GLU A 221 -14.26 8.84 15.44
C GLU A 221 -12.99 9.20 16.18
N SER A 222 -12.77 10.49 16.39
CA SER A 222 -11.58 11.00 17.07
C SER A 222 -11.52 10.59 18.54
N ASP A 223 -10.30 10.37 19.02
CA ASP A 223 -10.02 10.26 20.45
C ASP A 223 -9.60 11.64 20.99
N PRO A 224 -10.45 12.30 21.80
CA PRO A 224 -10.10 13.59 22.39
C PRO A 224 -8.96 13.51 23.41
N GLY A 225 -8.65 12.31 23.89
CA GLY A 225 -7.55 12.03 24.82
C GLY A 225 -6.23 11.64 24.14
N TYR A 226 -6.15 11.71 22.82
CA TYR A 226 -4.97 11.27 22.10
C TYR A 226 -3.69 11.98 22.55
N TRP A 227 -2.66 11.24 22.84
CA TRP A 227 -1.43 11.73 23.49
C TRP A 227 -0.64 12.79 22.69
N ARG A 228 -0.78 12.83 21.34
CA ARG A 228 -0.20 13.90 20.49
C ARG A 228 -1.13 15.09 20.29
N GLY A 229 -2.23 15.18 21.01
CA GLY A 229 -3.28 16.19 20.89
C GLY A 229 -4.50 15.67 20.14
N ALA A 230 -5.67 16.15 20.57
CA ALA A 230 -6.96 15.76 19.99
C ALA A 230 -7.03 16.15 18.50
N PRO A 231 -7.51 15.27 17.61
CA PRO A 231 -7.83 15.65 16.24
C PRO A 231 -8.90 16.74 16.19
N ALA A 232 -8.79 17.66 15.23
CA ALA A 232 -9.82 18.69 15.03
C ALA A 232 -11.08 18.12 14.37
N MET A 233 -10.93 17.11 13.51
CA MET A 233 -12.05 16.39 12.91
C MET A 233 -12.62 15.41 13.94
N ARG A 234 -13.88 15.59 14.32
CA ARG A 234 -14.61 14.66 15.19
C ARG A 234 -14.80 13.29 14.49
N ARG A 235 -14.97 13.31 13.16
CA ARG A 235 -15.23 12.09 12.37
C ARG A 235 -14.54 12.15 11.03
N VAL A 236 -14.02 11.00 10.58
CA VAL A 236 -13.54 10.78 9.23
C VAL A 236 -14.36 9.64 8.60
N ILE A 237 -14.85 9.87 7.39
CA ILE A 237 -15.63 8.89 6.62
C ILE A 237 -14.89 8.61 5.31
N LEU A 238 -14.45 7.35 5.13
CA LEU A 238 -14.02 6.83 3.83
C LEU A 238 -15.25 6.23 3.15
N GLN A 239 -15.75 6.91 2.14
CA GLN A 239 -16.93 6.47 1.38
C GLN A 239 -16.49 5.71 0.14
N HIS A 240 -17.03 4.49 -0.04
CA HIS A 240 -16.80 3.71 -1.25
C HIS A 240 -17.52 4.34 -2.44
N ILE A 241 -16.77 4.91 -3.36
CA ILE A 241 -17.26 5.41 -4.64
C ILE A 241 -16.30 4.89 -5.71
N ALA A 242 -16.70 3.82 -6.40
CA ALA A 242 -15.86 3.16 -7.40
C ALA A 242 -15.68 4.00 -8.67
N GLU A 243 -16.70 4.79 -9.03
CA GLU A 243 -16.73 5.52 -10.30
C GLU A 243 -16.08 6.91 -10.19
N PRO A 244 -14.97 7.18 -10.88
CA PRO A 244 -14.26 8.46 -10.82
C PRO A 244 -15.14 9.66 -11.18
N ALA A 245 -16.04 9.53 -12.16
CA ALA A 245 -16.97 10.61 -12.55
C ALA A 245 -17.93 10.98 -11.42
N THR A 246 -18.36 10.00 -10.63
CA THR A 246 -19.21 10.23 -9.45
C THR A 246 -18.42 10.94 -8.35
N GLN A 247 -17.16 10.53 -8.09
CA GLN A 247 -16.28 11.22 -7.14
C GLN A 247 -16.10 12.69 -7.52
N ARG A 248 -15.83 12.96 -8.81
CA ARG A 248 -15.70 14.33 -9.34
C ARG A 248 -16.96 15.16 -9.06
N LEU A 249 -18.12 14.65 -9.46
CA LEU A 249 -19.40 15.36 -9.28
C LEU A 249 -19.69 15.65 -7.81
N MET A 250 -19.45 14.70 -6.92
CA MET A 250 -19.64 14.87 -5.47
C MET A 250 -18.66 15.90 -4.89
N LEU A 251 -17.40 15.90 -5.37
CA LEU A 251 -16.42 16.89 -4.96
C LEU A 251 -16.84 18.30 -5.40
N GLU A 252 -17.23 18.50 -6.66
CA GLU A 252 -17.70 19.78 -7.19
C GLU A 252 -18.94 20.31 -6.44
N LYS A 253 -19.83 19.42 -5.99
CA LYS A 253 -21.02 19.79 -5.20
C LYS A 253 -20.73 20.03 -3.70
N GLY A 254 -19.55 19.62 -3.20
CA GLY A 254 -19.23 19.67 -1.78
C GLY A 254 -19.87 18.56 -0.94
N ASP A 255 -20.36 17.49 -1.57
CA ASP A 255 -20.84 16.28 -0.86
C ASP A 255 -19.67 15.47 -0.27
N ILE A 256 -18.46 15.63 -0.81
CA ILE A 256 -17.20 15.10 -0.29
C ILE A 256 -16.14 16.20 -0.24
N ASP A 257 -15.14 16.02 0.60
CA ASP A 257 -14.04 16.95 0.82
C ASP A 257 -12.78 16.57 0.03
N VAL A 258 -12.60 15.27 -0.22
CA VAL A 258 -11.42 14.70 -0.88
C VAL A 258 -11.85 13.60 -1.85
N ALA A 259 -11.30 13.61 -3.07
CA ALA A 259 -11.42 12.55 -4.06
C ALA A 259 -10.04 11.92 -4.33
N ARG A 260 -9.98 10.57 -4.36
CA ARG A 260 -8.73 9.81 -4.40
C ARG A 260 -8.49 9.06 -5.73
N ASP A 261 -9.55 8.74 -6.49
CA ASP A 261 -9.45 7.85 -7.64
C ASP A 261 -9.85 8.52 -8.97
N LEU A 262 -9.68 9.86 -9.06
CA LEU A 262 -9.95 10.60 -10.28
C LEU A 262 -8.93 10.26 -11.38
N SER A 263 -9.40 10.21 -12.64
CA SER A 263 -8.51 10.10 -13.78
C SER A 263 -7.78 11.44 -14.05
N PRO A 264 -6.63 11.43 -14.73
CA PRO A 264 -5.89 12.66 -15.09
C PRO A 264 -6.77 13.68 -15.86
N ASP A 265 -7.62 13.23 -16.78
CA ASP A 265 -8.51 14.10 -17.53
C ASP A 265 -9.59 14.77 -16.67
N GLN A 266 -10.10 14.05 -15.66
CA GLN A 266 -11.05 14.61 -14.71
C GLN A 266 -10.41 15.65 -13.81
N VAL A 267 -9.16 15.42 -13.39
CA VAL A 267 -8.40 16.36 -12.59
C VAL A 267 -8.06 17.63 -13.38
N GLY A 268 -7.72 17.51 -14.68
CA GLY A 268 -7.45 18.66 -15.55
C GLY A 268 -8.58 19.69 -15.53
N GLY A 269 -9.84 19.26 -15.56
CA GLY A 269 -10.98 20.18 -15.46
C GLY A 269 -11.22 20.78 -14.07
N LEU A 270 -10.70 20.15 -13.00
CA LEU A 270 -10.78 20.68 -11.63
C LEU A 270 -9.65 21.67 -11.31
N ALA A 271 -8.54 21.59 -12.03
CA ALA A 271 -7.38 22.48 -11.83
C ALA A 271 -7.70 23.97 -12.06
N GLU A 272 -8.72 24.27 -12.86
CA GLU A 272 -9.17 25.63 -13.16
C GLU A 272 -10.05 26.23 -12.05
N LEU A 273 -10.54 25.39 -11.11
CA LEU A 273 -11.40 25.82 -10.03
C LEU A 273 -10.58 26.29 -8.82
N SER A 274 -10.81 27.53 -8.40
CA SER A 274 -10.06 28.17 -7.30
C SER A 274 -10.31 27.55 -5.92
N ASP A 275 -11.37 26.77 -5.79
CA ASP A 275 -11.76 26.10 -4.55
C ASP A 275 -11.30 24.63 -4.49
N MET A 276 -10.43 24.23 -5.39
CA MET A 276 -9.80 22.89 -5.44
C MET A 276 -8.28 23.00 -5.27
N ARG A 277 -7.70 21.96 -4.67
CA ARG A 277 -6.25 21.77 -4.55
C ARG A 277 -5.88 20.37 -5.03
N ILE A 278 -4.95 20.31 -5.99
CA ILE A 278 -4.43 19.06 -6.54
C ILE A 278 -3.10 18.74 -5.88
N LEU A 279 -2.99 17.54 -5.37
CA LEU A 279 -1.80 17.04 -4.69
C LEU A 279 -1.25 15.81 -5.40
N HIS A 280 0.08 15.73 -5.47
CA HIS A 280 0.81 14.60 -6.00
C HIS A 280 1.65 13.99 -4.89
N SER A 281 1.34 12.76 -4.48
CA SER A 281 2.07 12.04 -3.44
C SER A 281 2.81 10.84 -4.03
N PRO A 282 4.13 10.90 -4.22
CA PRO A 282 4.91 9.75 -4.66
C PRO A 282 4.79 8.59 -3.68
N LYS A 283 4.51 7.39 -4.19
CA LYS A 283 4.36 6.15 -3.41
C LYS A 283 5.54 5.22 -3.63
N GLY A 284 5.80 4.35 -2.66
CA GLY A 284 6.78 3.27 -2.77
C GLY A 284 6.29 2.08 -3.61
N THR A 285 5.34 2.30 -4.52
CA THR A 285 4.75 1.26 -5.37
C THR A 285 5.35 1.30 -6.76
N LEU A 286 5.74 0.12 -7.27
CA LEU A 286 6.35 -0.06 -8.58
C LEU A 286 5.43 -0.87 -9.49
N MET A 287 5.16 -0.36 -10.70
CA MET A 287 4.51 -1.10 -11.78
C MET A 287 5.56 -1.86 -12.58
N TYR A 288 5.34 -3.14 -12.82
CA TYR A 288 6.30 -4.00 -13.49
C TYR A 288 5.65 -5.11 -14.32
N LEU A 289 6.45 -5.67 -15.25
CA LEU A 289 6.17 -6.97 -15.89
C LEU A 289 7.00 -8.04 -15.18
N GLY A 290 6.38 -9.16 -14.86
CA GLY A 290 7.05 -10.39 -14.43
C GLY A 290 7.04 -11.41 -15.55
N LEU A 291 8.22 -11.83 -16.01
CA LEU A 291 8.43 -12.73 -17.15
C LEU A 291 8.77 -14.14 -16.61
N ASN A 292 7.84 -15.08 -16.70
CA ASN A 292 8.02 -16.41 -16.11
C ASN A 292 9.10 -17.23 -16.85
N GLN A 293 10.14 -17.59 -16.13
CA GLN A 293 11.27 -18.37 -16.68
C GLN A 293 10.94 -19.86 -16.91
N LYS A 294 9.76 -20.35 -16.52
CA LYS A 294 9.26 -21.67 -16.95
C LYS A 294 8.92 -21.67 -18.43
N ASN A 295 8.60 -20.50 -19.02
CA ASN A 295 8.46 -20.35 -20.47
C ASN A 295 9.86 -20.25 -21.10
N PRO A 296 10.25 -21.17 -22.02
CA PRO A 296 11.60 -21.21 -22.59
C PRO A 296 11.95 -19.94 -23.41
N ILE A 297 10.96 -19.26 -24.00
CA ILE A 297 11.16 -18.00 -24.73
C ILE A 297 11.61 -16.91 -23.75
N LEU A 298 10.87 -16.76 -22.63
CA LEU A 298 11.15 -15.75 -21.61
C LEU A 298 12.40 -16.09 -20.77
N ALA A 299 12.80 -17.35 -20.72
CA ALA A 299 14.05 -17.77 -20.08
C ALA A 299 15.30 -17.26 -20.84
N HIS A 300 15.17 -16.88 -22.14
CA HIS A 300 16.30 -16.42 -22.92
C HIS A 300 16.70 -14.97 -22.55
N PRO A 301 17.98 -14.71 -22.14
CA PRO A 301 18.39 -13.38 -21.63
C PRO A 301 18.19 -12.23 -22.63
N LYS A 302 18.44 -12.49 -23.94
CA LYS A 302 18.28 -11.47 -24.98
C LYS A 302 16.80 -11.14 -25.23
N VAL A 303 15.90 -12.10 -25.07
CA VAL A 303 14.45 -11.87 -25.12
C VAL A 303 14.02 -10.94 -23.99
N ARG A 304 14.43 -11.22 -22.75
CA ARG A 304 14.13 -10.33 -21.61
C ARG A 304 14.68 -8.91 -21.81
N LYS A 305 15.90 -8.82 -22.38
CA LYS A 305 16.48 -7.50 -22.70
C LYS A 305 15.69 -6.79 -23.81
N ALA A 306 15.19 -7.52 -24.81
CA ALA A 306 14.34 -6.97 -25.86
C ALA A 306 13.03 -6.37 -25.27
N PHE A 307 12.37 -7.09 -24.36
CA PHE A 307 11.18 -6.56 -23.68
C PHE A 307 11.43 -5.23 -22.97
N LYS A 308 12.61 -5.04 -22.32
CA LYS A 308 12.99 -3.77 -21.69
C LYS A 308 13.13 -2.62 -22.69
N HIS A 309 13.43 -2.90 -23.97
CA HIS A 309 13.53 -1.91 -25.04
C HIS A 309 12.25 -1.77 -25.87
N LEU A 310 11.24 -2.63 -25.64
CA LEU A 310 9.94 -2.55 -26.30
C LEU A 310 8.88 -1.78 -25.50
N VAL A 311 9.21 -1.27 -24.33
CA VAL A 311 8.32 -0.41 -23.56
C VAL A 311 8.52 1.05 -23.96
N ASP A 312 7.47 1.71 -24.42
CA ASP A 312 7.48 3.17 -24.57
C ASP A 312 7.23 3.86 -23.24
N TYR A 313 8.27 3.84 -22.38
CA TYR A 313 8.20 4.45 -21.03
C TYR A 313 7.73 5.90 -21.06
N ARG A 314 8.15 6.65 -22.09
CA ARG A 314 7.81 8.07 -22.19
C ARG A 314 6.36 8.24 -22.66
N GLY A 315 5.95 7.57 -23.73
CA GLY A 315 4.58 7.67 -24.26
C GLY A 315 3.56 7.20 -23.23
N ILE A 316 3.80 6.06 -22.57
CA ILE A 316 2.92 5.55 -21.51
C ILE A 316 2.90 6.52 -20.32
N GLY A 317 4.08 7.00 -19.86
CA GLY A 317 4.18 7.92 -18.72
C GLY A 317 3.53 9.28 -18.95
N ASP A 318 3.75 9.89 -20.13
CA ASP A 318 3.29 11.23 -20.44
C ASP A 318 1.79 11.28 -20.83
N HIS A 319 1.22 10.17 -21.34
CA HIS A 319 -0.16 10.15 -21.84
C HIS A 319 -1.12 9.30 -21.00
N ILE A 320 -0.77 8.03 -20.72
CA ILE A 320 -1.66 7.12 -19.98
C ILE A 320 -1.55 7.36 -18.47
N LEU A 321 -0.31 7.44 -17.96
CA LEU A 321 -0.02 7.58 -16.53
C LEU A 321 0.29 9.03 -16.10
N ARG A 322 -0.07 10.00 -16.92
CA ARG A 322 0.19 11.43 -16.65
C ARG A 322 -0.21 11.79 -15.21
N ASP A 323 0.73 12.39 -14.46
CA ASP A 323 0.57 12.78 -13.06
C ASP A 323 0.34 11.64 -12.05
N ARG A 324 0.20 10.39 -12.51
CA ARG A 324 -0.04 9.21 -11.66
C ARG A 324 1.14 8.27 -11.53
N ALA A 325 2.17 8.46 -12.33
CA ALA A 325 3.40 7.70 -12.21
C ALA A 325 4.61 8.46 -12.76
N ARG A 326 5.79 8.00 -12.42
CA ARG A 326 7.08 8.47 -12.94
C ARG A 326 7.89 7.29 -13.43
N VAL A 327 8.63 7.48 -14.52
CA VAL A 327 9.55 6.44 -15.00
C VAL A 327 10.55 6.08 -13.90
N HIS A 328 10.58 4.79 -13.55
CA HIS A 328 11.49 4.22 -12.59
C HIS A 328 11.79 2.78 -13.00
N GLN A 329 13.07 2.40 -13.09
CA GLN A 329 13.45 1.12 -13.68
C GLN A 329 14.23 0.21 -12.72
N THR A 330 14.49 0.67 -11.50
CA THR A 330 15.14 -0.13 -10.45
C THR A 330 14.11 -0.65 -9.44
N ILE A 331 14.51 -1.67 -8.68
CA ILE A 331 13.57 -2.35 -7.77
C ILE A 331 13.35 -1.64 -6.43
N ILE A 332 14.17 -0.65 -6.08
CA ILE A 332 14.00 0.12 -4.85
C ILE A 332 13.42 1.48 -5.23
N PRO A 333 12.20 1.82 -4.76
CA PRO A 333 11.55 3.08 -5.09
C PRO A 333 12.37 4.29 -4.66
N LYS A 334 12.32 5.35 -5.46
CA LYS A 334 12.91 6.64 -5.08
C LYS A 334 12.26 7.14 -3.77
N GLY A 335 13.11 7.54 -2.84
CA GLY A 335 12.71 7.96 -1.49
C GLY A 335 13.16 6.98 -0.41
N LEU A 336 13.45 5.73 -0.75
CA LEU A 336 14.06 4.78 0.17
C LEU A 336 15.58 4.87 0.16
N PHE A 337 16.18 4.47 1.27
CA PHE A 337 17.63 4.37 1.45
C PHE A 337 18.26 3.47 0.37
N GLY A 338 19.37 3.90 -0.21
CA GLY A 338 20.10 3.13 -1.25
C GLY A 338 19.37 3.01 -2.59
N ALA A 339 18.31 3.78 -2.85
CA ALA A 339 17.61 3.77 -4.14
C ALA A 339 18.48 4.37 -5.25
N LEU A 340 18.54 3.70 -6.41
CA LEU A 340 19.18 4.18 -7.61
C LEU A 340 18.18 4.94 -8.51
N ALA A 341 18.67 5.97 -9.17
CA ALA A 341 17.90 6.76 -10.15
C ALA A 341 18.18 6.35 -11.60
N GLU A 342 18.79 5.18 -11.82
CA GLU A 342 19.19 4.71 -13.14
C GLU A 342 17.98 4.28 -13.98
N THR A 343 17.85 4.86 -15.20
CA THR A 343 16.79 4.53 -16.17
C THR A 343 17.41 4.30 -17.56
N PRO A 344 18.20 3.22 -17.74
CA PRO A 344 18.99 3.00 -18.96
C PRO A 344 18.13 2.55 -20.16
N TYR A 345 16.92 2.04 -19.93
CA TYR A 345 16.07 1.53 -20.98
C TYR A 345 15.16 2.60 -21.56
N ARG A 346 15.02 2.58 -22.87
CA ARG A 346 14.10 3.42 -23.64
C ARG A 346 13.54 2.61 -24.80
N PHE A 347 12.42 3.00 -25.33
CA PHE A 347 11.87 2.39 -26.54
C PHE A 347 12.90 2.45 -27.68
N ASN A 348 13.25 1.28 -28.19
CA ASN A 348 14.18 1.14 -29.30
C ASN A 348 13.85 -0.14 -30.08
N LEU A 349 12.95 -0.01 -31.04
CA LEU A 349 12.45 -1.13 -31.84
C LEU A 349 13.55 -1.84 -32.63
N GLU A 350 14.50 -1.09 -33.21
CA GLU A 350 15.61 -1.66 -34.00
C GLU A 350 16.51 -2.53 -33.12
N HIS A 351 16.87 -2.03 -31.94
CA HIS A 351 17.69 -2.77 -31.00
C HIS A 351 16.96 -4.01 -30.46
N ALA A 352 15.66 -3.88 -30.15
CA ALA A 352 14.84 -5.00 -29.69
C ALA A 352 14.73 -6.10 -30.74
N ARG A 353 14.44 -5.76 -32.00
CA ARG A 353 14.40 -6.72 -33.11
C ARG A 353 15.75 -7.43 -33.29
N LYS A 354 16.85 -6.71 -33.19
CA LYS A 354 18.21 -7.32 -33.25
C LYS A 354 18.43 -8.34 -32.14
N LEU A 355 18.01 -8.01 -30.91
CA LEU A 355 18.12 -8.94 -29.78
C LEU A 355 17.24 -10.19 -29.96
N LEU A 356 16.03 -10.04 -30.51
CA LEU A 356 15.12 -11.14 -30.82
C LEU A 356 15.70 -12.02 -31.92
N GLN A 357 16.27 -11.44 -32.99
CA GLN A 357 16.96 -12.17 -34.05
C GLN A 357 18.15 -12.96 -33.49
N GLU A 358 19.00 -12.34 -32.68
CA GLU A 358 20.14 -12.99 -32.02
C GLU A 358 19.73 -14.10 -31.02
N ALA A 359 18.47 -14.08 -30.58
CA ALA A 359 17.87 -15.11 -29.76
C ALA A 359 17.17 -16.22 -30.55
N GLY A 360 17.10 -16.10 -31.90
CA GLY A 360 16.46 -17.08 -32.78
C GLY A 360 14.96 -16.85 -32.99
N TYR A 361 14.45 -15.67 -32.63
CA TYR A 361 13.02 -15.29 -32.72
C TYR A 361 12.76 -14.17 -33.76
N GLU A 362 13.49 -14.17 -34.86
CA GLU A 362 13.34 -13.18 -35.94
C GLU A 362 11.90 -13.16 -36.52
N GLY A 363 11.24 -14.33 -36.59
CA GLY A 363 9.85 -14.45 -37.07
C GLY A 363 8.80 -14.05 -36.08
N GLY A 364 9.16 -13.59 -34.87
CA GLY A 364 8.25 -13.33 -33.78
C GLY A 364 7.77 -14.59 -33.07
N PHE A 365 6.82 -14.43 -32.14
CA PHE A 365 6.18 -15.51 -31.38
C PHE A 365 4.88 -15.00 -30.74
N ALA A 366 3.98 -15.95 -30.39
CA ALA A 366 2.79 -15.66 -29.58
C ALA A 366 3.07 -15.88 -28.09
N ILE A 367 2.48 -15.04 -27.23
CA ILE A 367 2.65 -15.11 -25.77
C ILE A 367 1.44 -14.46 -25.07
N THR A 368 1.19 -14.85 -23.82
CA THR A 368 0.08 -14.32 -23.03
C THR A 368 0.54 -13.36 -21.96
N MET A 369 -0.32 -12.38 -21.59
CA MET A 369 -0.14 -11.48 -20.46
C MET A 369 -1.38 -11.47 -19.58
N ASP A 370 -1.24 -11.85 -18.32
CA ASP A 370 -2.30 -11.74 -17.33
C ASP A 370 -2.36 -10.32 -16.77
N ALA A 371 -3.55 -9.68 -16.86
CA ALA A 371 -3.79 -8.32 -16.41
C ALA A 371 -5.09 -8.23 -15.59
N SER A 372 -5.06 -7.54 -14.46
CA SER A 372 -6.27 -7.29 -13.68
C SER A 372 -7.17 -6.26 -14.34
N HIS A 373 -8.49 -6.40 -14.14
CA HIS A 373 -9.44 -5.38 -14.55
C HIS A 373 -9.18 -4.07 -13.79
N GLY A 374 -8.92 -3.01 -14.52
CA GLY A 374 -8.72 -1.67 -13.99
C GLY A 374 -8.31 -0.76 -15.13
N SER A 375 -8.81 0.48 -15.19
CA SER A 375 -8.60 1.33 -16.36
C SER A 375 -7.12 1.50 -16.70
N LEU A 376 -6.28 1.85 -15.71
CA LEU A 376 -4.86 2.12 -15.96
C LEU A 376 -4.05 0.87 -16.34
N ILE A 377 -4.22 -0.25 -15.63
CA ILE A 377 -3.50 -1.49 -15.96
C ILE A 377 -3.89 -1.98 -17.35
N THR A 378 -5.20 -1.91 -17.70
CA THR A 378 -5.70 -2.33 -19.00
C THR A 378 -5.15 -1.43 -20.12
N GLU A 379 -5.14 -0.11 -19.93
CA GLU A 379 -4.61 0.84 -20.91
C GLU A 379 -3.10 0.65 -21.13
N VAL A 380 -2.33 0.47 -20.06
CA VAL A 380 -0.90 0.17 -20.15
C VAL A 380 -0.67 -1.17 -20.87
N ALA A 381 -1.42 -2.23 -20.53
CA ALA A 381 -1.32 -3.53 -21.20
C ALA A 381 -1.61 -3.43 -22.71
N GLN A 382 -2.60 -2.65 -23.12
CA GLN A 382 -2.92 -2.42 -24.53
C GLN A 382 -1.83 -1.62 -25.26
N ALA A 383 -1.23 -0.63 -24.61
CA ALA A 383 -0.08 0.10 -25.16
C ALA A 383 1.11 -0.85 -25.38
N LEU A 384 1.42 -1.70 -24.37
CA LEU A 384 2.46 -2.72 -24.48
C LEU A 384 2.15 -3.74 -25.58
N GLN A 385 0.90 -4.14 -25.76
CA GLN A 385 0.49 -5.02 -26.85
C GLN A 385 0.83 -4.41 -28.22
N SER A 386 0.55 -3.12 -28.41
CA SER A 386 0.90 -2.40 -29.63
C SER A 386 2.43 -2.31 -29.83
N ASP A 387 3.17 -1.99 -28.77
CA ASP A 387 4.63 -1.90 -28.80
C ASP A 387 5.26 -3.24 -29.18
N PHE A 388 4.79 -4.33 -28.59
CA PHE A 388 5.30 -5.69 -28.84
C PHE A 388 4.93 -6.19 -30.24
N ALA A 389 3.72 -5.89 -30.74
CA ALA A 389 3.31 -6.22 -32.08
C ALA A 389 4.23 -5.57 -33.13
N SER A 390 4.76 -4.37 -32.86
CA SER A 390 5.72 -3.71 -33.74
C SER A 390 7.01 -4.53 -33.94
N ALA A 391 7.37 -5.38 -32.97
CA ALA A 391 8.53 -6.29 -33.04
C ALA A 391 8.18 -7.71 -33.52
N GLY A 392 6.93 -7.98 -33.93
CA GLY A 392 6.46 -9.28 -34.36
C GLY A 392 6.02 -10.20 -33.21
N ILE A 393 5.84 -9.67 -31.99
CA ILE A 393 5.34 -10.44 -30.86
C ILE A 393 3.82 -10.32 -30.80
N GLU A 394 3.12 -11.44 -30.92
CA GLU A 394 1.67 -11.52 -30.79
C GLU A 394 1.31 -11.70 -29.32
N LEU A 395 0.96 -10.59 -28.65
CA LEU A 395 0.60 -10.59 -27.24
C LEU A 395 -0.92 -10.75 -27.08
N GLU A 396 -1.36 -11.83 -26.44
CA GLU A 396 -2.73 -12.00 -25.99
C GLU A 396 -2.87 -11.52 -24.54
N ILE A 397 -3.72 -10.52 -24.30
CA ILE A 397 -4.05 -10.05 -22.96
C ILE A 397 -5.16 -10.94 -22.38
N ILE A 398 -4.90 -11.55 -21.23
CA ILE A 398 -5.84 -12.37 -20.46
C ILE A 398 -6.39 -11.51 -19.30
N PRO A 399 -7.57 -10.90 -19.45
CA PRO A 399 -8.13 -10.09 -18.39
C PRO A 399 -8.77 -10.97 -17.30
N GLY A 400 -8.66 -10.54 -16.04
CA GLY A 400 -9.28 -11.22 -14.90
C GLY A 400 -9.53 -10.27 -13.74
N ASP A 401 -10.32 -10.69 -12.74
CA ASP A 401 -10.33 -9.97 -11.49
C ASP A 401 -8.98 -10.15 -10.76
N GLU A 402 -8.65 -9.20 -9.90
CA GLU A 402 -7.33 -9.14 -9.25
C GLU A 402 -6.99 -10.42 -8.48
N LYS A 403 -7.96 -11.01 -7.80
CA LYS A 403 -7.78 -12.25 -7.05
C LYS A 403 -7.44 -13.43 -7.96
N GLN A 404 -8.06 -13.54 -9.11
CA GLN A 404 -7.80 -14.61 -10.09
C GLN A 404 -6.40 -14.45 -10.69
N VAL A 405 -6.06 -13.24 -11.14
CA VAL A 405 -4.76 -12.92 -11.72
C VAL A 405 -3.63 -13.16 -10.72
N LEU A 406 -3.77 -12.69 -9.47
CA LEU A 406 -2.78 -12.94 -8.42
C LEU A 406 -2.68 -14.43 -8.04
N THR A 407 -3.77 -15.17 -8.04
CA THR A 407 -3.75 -16.61 -7.77
C THR A 407 -2.94 -17.35 -8.83
N LYS A 408 -3.17 -17.03 -10.12
CA LYS A 408 -2.43 -17.59 -11.26
C LYS A 408 -0.94 -17.22 -11.18
N TYR A 409 -0.62 -15.95 -10.90
CA TYR A 409 0.74 -15.46 -10.72
C TYR A 409 1.48 -16.16 -9.56
N ARG A 410 0.82 -16.29 -8.40
CA ARG A 410 1.37 -16.98 -7.23
C ARG A 410 1.54 -18.49 -7.45
N ALA A 411 0.78 -19.07 -8.36
CA ALA A 411 0.92 -20.47 -8.77
C ALA A 411 1.99 -20.70 -9.87
N ARG A 412 2.70 -19.65 -10.32
CA ARG A 412 3.71 -19.72 -11.42
C ARG A 412 3.11 -20.20 -12.74
N ASN A 413 1.84 -19.93 -13.00
CA ASN A 413 1.09 -20.42 -14.16
C ASN A 413 0.70 -19.27 -15.12
N HIS A 414 1.62 -18.37 -15.37
CA HIS A 414 1.51 -17.24 -16.28
C HIS A 414 2.70 -17.27 -17.25
N ASP A 415 2.60 -16.57 -18.38
CA ASP A 415 3.76 -16.21 -19.20
C ASP A 415 4.28 -14.85 -18.74
N ILE A 416 3.49 -13.79 -18.98
CA ILE A 416 3.77 -12.44 -18.50
C ILE A 416 2.69 -12.05 -17.50
N PHE A 417 3.09 -11.43 -16.40
CA PHE A 417 2.21 -10.77 -15.45
C PHE A 417 2.47 -9.26 -15.49
N ILE A 418 1.41 -8.44 -15.58
CA ILE A 418 1.50 -7.01 -15.33
C ILE A 418 0.82 -6.68 -14.01
N GLY A 419 1.51 -5.94 -13.14
CA GLY A 419 0.96 -5.56 -11.85
C GLY A 419 1.84 -4.59 -11.09
N GLU A 420 1.45 -4.36 -9.83
CA GLU A 420 2.12 -3.45 -8.94
C GLU A 420 2.65 -4.17 -7.70
N TRP A 421 3.71 -3.61 -7.11
CA TRP A 421 4.30 -4.06 -5.86
C TRP A 421 4.61 -2.86 -4.96
N GLY A 422 3.99 -2.79 -3.80
CA GLY A 422 4.28 -1.81 -2.77
C GLY A 422 5.34 -2.30 -1.78
N VAL A 423 6.00 -1.39 -1.10
CA VAL A 423 6.92 -1.74 -0.02
C VAL A 423 6.15 -2.24 1.21
N ASP A 424 6.59 -3.34 1.79
CA ASP A 424 5.96 -3.92 2.99
C ASP A 424 6.35 -3.15 4.25
N TYR A 425 7.53 -2.53 4.23
CA TYR A 425 8.08 -1.65 5.28
C TYR A 425 9.13 -0.71 4.66
N GLN A 426 9.40 0.41 5.30
CA GLN A 426 10.21 1.52 4.74
C GLN A 426 11.73 1.24 4.79
N ASP A 427 12.13 0.04 4.38
CA ASP A 427 13.53 -0.38 4.23
C ASP A 427 13.76 -1.01 2.85
N PRO A 428 14.88 -0.75 2.17
CA PRO A 428 15.18 -1.30 0.85
C PRO A 428 15.11 -2.82 0.77
N HIS A 429 15.28 -3.51 1.90
CA HIS A 429 15.22 -4.97 1.95
C HIS A 429 13.84 -5.51 1.58
N SER A 430 12.76 -4.77 1.85
CA SER A 430 11.41 -5.15 1.43
C SER A 430 11.37 -5.52 -0.06
N ASN A 431 11.90 -4.65 -0.90
CA ASN A 431 11.94 -4.89 -2.34
C ASN A 431 13.11 -5.79 -2.77
N ALA A 432 14.28 -5.65 -2.14
CA ALA A 432 15.42 -6.51 -2.46
C ALA A 432 15.09 -7.99 -2.20
N ASP A 433 14.44 -8.32 -1.09
CA ASP A 433 13.99 -9.70 -0.82
C ASP A 433 12.95 -10.16 -1.83
N ALA A 434 11.95 -9.33 -2.13
CA ALA A 434 10.89 -9.68 -3.07
C ALA A 434 11.41 -9.96 -4.49
N TYR A 435 12.28 -9.09 -5.03
CA TYR A 435 12.73 -9.14 -6.42
C TYR A 435 14.05 -9.90 -6.62
N ALA A 436 14.89 -10.00 -5.60
CA ALA A 436 16.28 -10.48 -5.72
C ALA A 436 16.64 -11.64 -4.77
N SER A 437 15.67 -12.20 -4.05
CA SER A 437 15.87 -13.35 -3.18
C SER A 437 15.03 -14.54 -3.64
N ASN A 438 15.69 -15.64 -3.98
CA ASN A 438 15.06 -16.92 -4.30
C ASN A 438 16.05 -18.06 -4.01
N PRO A 439 16.30 -18.38 -2.72
CA PRO A 439 17.25 -19.40 -2.31
C PRO A 439 16.80 -20.82 -2.64
N ASP A 440 15.48 -21.04 -2.79
CA ASP A 440 14.87 -22.32 -3.15
C ASP A 440 13.85 -22.08 -4.27
N ASN A 441 14.22 -22.47 -5.50
CA ASN A 441 13.36 -22.31 -6.68
C ASN A 441 12.43 -23.52 -6.93
N SER A 442 12.37 -24.51 -6.03
CA SER A 442 11.46 -25.65 -6.12
C SER A 442 9.99 -25.22 -6.01
N ASP A 443 9.08 -26.06 -6.47
CA ASP A 443 7.63 -25.81 -6.35
C ASP A 443 7.15 -25.94 -4.87
N ASP A 444 7.92 -26.64 -4.01
CA ASP A 444 7.66 -26.81 -2.59
C ASP A 444 8.34 -25.75 -1.71
N ALA A 445 8.95 -24.72 -2.31
CA ALA A 445 9.61 -23.64 -1.58
C ALA A 445 8.70 -23.00 -0.53
N ARG A 446 9.25 -22.80 0.67
CA ARG A 446 8.55 -22.18 1.79
C ARG A 446 8.31 -20.69 1.57
N PHE A 447 9.30 -20.00 1.01
CA PHE A 447 9.24 -18.57 0.72
C PHE A 447 9.03 -18.35 -0.77
N ARG A 448 7.96 -17.63 -1.13
CA ARG A 448 7.48 -17.48 -2.50
C ARG A 448 7.52 -16.01 -2.93
N THR A 449 8.74 -15.46 -3.00
CA THR A 449 9.04 -14.10 -3.43
C THR A 449 8.60 -13.85 -4.88
N LEU A 450 8.69 -12.61 -5.37
CA LEU A 450 8.46 -12.30 -6.79
C LEU A 450 9.46 -13.04 -7.69
N ALA A 451 10.73 -13.14 -7.25
CA ALA A 451 11.74 -13.92 -7.97
C ALA A 451 11.33 -15.40 -8.10
N TRP A 452 10.81 -16.00 -7.03
CA TRP A 452 10.26 -17.36 -7.05
C TRP A 452 9.06 -17.47 -8.00
N ARG A 453 8.11 -16.52 -7.95
CA ARG A 453 6.91 -16.54 -8.81
C ARG A 453 7.26 -16.55 -10.29
N ASN A 454 8.36 -15.89 -10.66
CA ASN A 454 8.87 -15.87 -12.03
C ASN A 454 9.94 -16.95 -12.31
N ALA A 455 10.07 -17.94 -11.44
CA ALA A 455 11.00 -19.06 -11.55
C ALA A 455 12.47 -18.66 -11.77
N TRP A 456 12.88 -17.52 -11.22
CA TRP A 456 14.23 -16.97 -11.41
C TRP A 456 15.23 -17.54 -10.40
N ALA A 457 16.08 -18.47 -10.83
CA ALA A 457 17.13 -19.07 -10.01
C ALA A 457 18.35 -18.13 -9.91
N ILE A 458 18.63 -17.62 -8.69
CA ILE A 458 19.62 -16.57 -8.43
C ILE A 458 20.37 -16.79 -7.10
N PRO A 459 21.06 -17.92 -6.89
CA PRO A 459 21.68 -18.22 -5.60
C PRO A 459 22.64 -17.13 -5.14
N GLY A 460 23.54 -16.65 -5.95
CA GLY A 460 24.51 -15.61 -5.59
C GLY A 460 23.87 -14.27 -5.23
N LEU A 461 22.80 -13.88 -5.94
CA LEU A 461 22.06 -12.64 -5.63
C LEU A 461 21.24 -12.80 -4.35
N SER A 462 20.70 -13.99 -4.09
CA SER A 462 20.01 -14.30 -2.82
C SER A 462 20.96 -14.19 -1.63
N GLU A 463 22.20 -14.68 -1.76
CA GLU A 463 23.25 -14.55 -0.74
C GLU A 463 23.65 -13.08 -0.52
N LEU A 464 23.78 -12.30 -1.59
CA LEU A 464 24.07 -10.87 -1.52
C LEU A 464 22.95 -10.13 -0.79
N THR A 465 21.69 -10.43 -1.10
CA THR A 465 20.50 -9.86 -0.46
C THR A 465 20.46 -10.21 1.04
N ALA A 466 20.74 -11.46 1.40
CA ALA A 466 20.85 -11.89 2.79
C ALA A 466 22.00 -11.20 3.54
N SER A 467 23.09 -10.87 2.87
CA SER A 467 24.24 -10.17 3.46
C SER A 467 23.91 -8.69 3.76
N ALA A 468 23.07 -8.06 2.93
CA ALA A 468 22.74 -6.64 3.08
C ALA A 468 22.01 -6.31 4.38
N ILE A 469 21.18 -7.23 4.92
CA ILE A 469 20.50 -7.04 6.21
C ILE A 469 21.44 -7.19 7.42
N LEU A 470 22.62 -7.78 7.22
CA LEU A 470 23.61 -7.98 8.29
C LEU A 470 24.66 -6.86 8.32
N ALA A 471 24.76 -6.04 7.26
CA ALA A 471 25.72 -4.96 7.16
C ALA A 471 25.35 -3.84 8.15
N ARG A 472 26.19 -3.64 9.18
CA ARG A 472 25.96 -2.66 10.25
C ARG A 472 26.39 -1.24 9.87
N ASP A 473 27.38 -1.12 8.99
CA ASP A 473 27.80 0.16 8.41
C ASP A 473 26.82 0.59 7.32
N GLN A 474 26.28 1.81 7.45
CA GLN A 474 25.25 2.32 6.55
C GLN A 474 25.76 2.51 5.13
N GLY A 475 27.02 2.96 4.96
CA GLY A 475 27.60 3.13 3.64
C GLY A 475 27.82 1.80 2.92
N GLN A 476 28.32 0.80 3.64
CA GLN A 476 28.45 -0.56 3.11
C GLN A 476 27.10 -1.16 2.75
N ARG A 477 26.08 -0.96 3.59
CA ARG A 477 24.72 -1.43 3.36
C ARG A 477 24.12 -0.79 2.11
N ALA A 478 24.30 0.53 1.91
CA ALA A 478 23.86 1.24 0.71
C ALA A 478 24.51 0.64 -0.55
N ALA A 479 25.84 0.47 -0.54
CA ALA A 479 26.58 -0.11 -1.67
C ALA A 479 26.08 -1.51 -2.05
N LEU A 480 25.71 -2.34 -1.05
CA LEU A 480 25.14 -3.66 -1.30
C LEU A 480 23.79 -3.57 -2.02
N TYR A 481 22.88 -2.69 -1.58
CA TYR A 481 21.59 -2.51 -2.27
C TYR A 481 21.72 -1.86 -3.64
N GLU A 482 22.69 -0.98 -3.85
CA GLU A 482 22.98 -0.46 -5.18
C GLU A 482 23.45 -1.56 -6.13
N GLU A 483 24.34 -2.44 -5.68
CA GLU A 483 24.83 -3.57 -6.45
C GLU A 483 23.71 -4.57 -6.79
N ILE A 484 22.85 -4.90 -5.80
CA ILE A 484 21.67 -5.74 -6.02
C ILE A 484 20.78 -5.14 -7.12
N GLN A 485 20.49 -3.84 -7.06
CA GLN A 485 19.67 -3.17 -8.07
C GLN A 485 20.29 -3.22 -9.46
N ARG A 486 21.62 -2.99 -9.60
CA ARG A 486 22.30 -3.06 -10.91
C ARG A 486 22.25 -4.46 -11.50
N GLN A 487 22.45 -5.50 -10.68
CA GLN A 487 22.34 -6.89 -11.16
C GLN A 487 20.91 -7.22 -11.59
N VAL A 488 19.90 -6.85 -10.80
CA VAL A 488 18.49 -7.03 -11.16
C VAL A 488 18.13 -6.26 -12.42
N LEU A 489 18.55 -5.01 -12.54
CA LEU A 489 18.28 -4.17 -13.70
C LEU A 489 18.74 -4.81 -15.01
N VAL A 490 19.90 -5.47 -15.01
CA VAL A 490 20.48 -6.10 -16.19
C VAL A 490 19.92 -7.51 -16.44
N ALA A 491 19.89 -8.36 -15.41
CA ALA A 491 19.72 -9.81 -15.60
C ALA A 491 18.29 -10.32 -15.34
N SER A 492 17.46 -9.56 -14.64
CA SER A 492 16.18 -10.06 -14.11
C SER A 492 15.10 -10.32 -15.16
N PRO A 493 14.14 -11.18 -14.83
CA PRO A 493 12.89 -11.35 -15.57
C PRO A 493 11.88 -10.22 -15.29
N PHE A 494 12.27 -9.16 -14.60
CA PHE A 494 11.42 -8.03 -14.34
C PHE A 494 11.68 -6.89 -15.32
N VAL A 495 10.61 -6.32 -15.86
CA VAL A 495 10.64 -5.03 -16.53
C VAL A 495 9.96 -4.04 -15.58
N VAL A 496 10.73 -3.43 -14.68
CA VAL A 496 10.23 -2.35 -13.82
C VAL A 496 10.08 -1.11 -14.68
N MET A 497 8.91 -0.48 -14.64
CA MET A 497 8.54 0.57 -15.58
C MET A 497 8.30 1.92 -14.91
N PHE A 498 7.52 1.92 -13.85
CA PHE A 498 7.03 3.16 -13.23
C PHE A 498 6.95 3.03 -11.72
N GLN A 499 7.16 4.17 -11.06
CA GLN A 499 6.81 4.37 -9.64
C GLN A 499 5.54 5.18 -9.56
N SER A 500 4.56 4.70 -8.79
CA SER A 500 3.23 5.31 -8.67
C SER A 500 3.26 6.64 -7.93
N VAL A 501 2.34 7.51 -8.31
CA VAL A 501 2.05 8.80 -7.66
C VAL A 501 0.55 8.84 -7.38
N ASP A 502 0.16 9.00 -6.12
CA ASP A 502 -1.24 9.26 -5.80
C ASP A 502 -1.62 10.66 -6.26
N LEU A 503 -2.68 10.73 -7.04
CA LEU A 503 -3.29 11.97 -7.49
C LEU A 503 -4.53 12.22 -6.63
N ILE A 504 -4.46 13.25 -5.79
CA ILE A 504 -5.47 13.56 -4.79
C ILE A 504 -6.04 14.94 -5.08
N VAL A 505 -7.36 15.08 -5.06
CA VAL A 505 -7.99 16.39 -5.18
C VAL A 505 -8.77 16.68 -3.90
N GLU A 506 -8.42 17.78 -3.26
CA GLU A 506 -9.05 18.26 -2.03
C GLU A 506 -9.77 19.58 -2.28
N ARG A 507 -10.84 19.82 -1.53
CA ARG A 507 -11.42 21.15 -1.43
C ARG A 507 -10.40 22.10 -0.75
N SER A 508 -10.28 23.34 -1.23
CA SER A 508 -9.25 24.29 -0.75
C SER A 508 -9.38 24.65 0.73
N TYR A 509 -10.55 24.45 1.31
CA TYR A 509 -10.80 24.66 2.75
C TYR A 509 -10.30 23.50 3.65
N VAL A 510 -9.87 22.37 3.07
CA VAL A 510 -9.25 21.27 3.81
C VAL A 510 -7.76 21.50 3.88
N SER A 511 -7.14 21.25 5.02
CA SER A 511 -5.68 21.24 5.20
C SER A 511 -5.25 20.25 6.27
N GLY A 512 -3.95 20.02 6.43
CA GLY A 512 -3.39 19.18 7.49
C GLY A 512 -3.45 17.67 7.24
N LEU A 513 -4.05 17.21 6.13
CA LEU A 513 -3.92 15.82 5.71
C LEU A 513 -2.46 15.52 5.31
N VAL A 514 -1.97 14.37 5.74
CA VAL A 514 -0.62 13.90 5.41
C VAL A 514 -0.73 12.72 4.45
N TRP A 515 -0.07 12.83 3.31
CA TRP A 515 -0.01 11.82 2.26
C TRP A 515 1.42 11.30 2.15
N GLY A 516 1.73 10.28 2.92
CA GLY A 516 3.10 9.72 3.00
C GLY A 516 3.44 8.75 1.87
N PRO A 517 4.70 8.25 1.84
CA PRO A 517 5.20 7.38 0.77
C PRO A 517 4.61 5.96 0.80
N GLY A 518 4.16 5.47 1.96
CA GLY A 518 3.42 4.23 2.12
C GLY A 518 1.92 4.48 2.24
N PHE A 519 1.10 3.49 1.91
CA PHE A 519 -0.35 3.58 2.16
C PHE A 519 -0.64 3.66 3.66
N ASP A 520 0.18 3.02 4.46
CA ASP A 520 0.17 3.01 5.90
C ASP A 520 0.79 4.28 6.54
N SER A 521 1.05 5.30 5.75
CA SER A 521 1.57 6.60 6.19
C SER A 521 0.70 7.78 5.71
N ASN A 522 -0.56 7.53 5.41
CA ASN A 522 -1.57 8.57 5.21
C ASN A 522 -2.25 8.85 6.55
N PHE A 523 -2.12 10.10 7.06
CA PHE A 523 -2.62 10.44 8.39
C PHE A 523 -3.64 11.59 8.36
N TYR A 524 -4.69 11.45 9.19
CA TYR A 524 -5.84 12.36 9.26
C TYR A 524 -5.84 13.22 10.52
N ARG A 525 -4.92 12.96 11.48
CA ARG A 525 -4.90 13.61 12.80
C ARG A 525 -4.95 15.13 12.73
N ASP A 526 -4.12 15.70 11.85
CA ASP A 526 -3.93 17.15 11.75
C ASP A 526 -4.88 17.81 10.72
N ALA A 527 -5.82 17.02 10.17
CA ALA A 527 -6.81 17.52 9.23
C ALA A 527 -7.71 18.59 9.89
N VAL A 528 -7.91 19.70 9.18
CA VAL A 528 -8.81 20.77 9.59
C VAL A 528 -9.62 21.25 8.39
N LYS A 529 -10.87 21.69 8.65
CA LYS A 529 -11.70 22.44 7.72
C LYS A 529 -11.72 23.90 8.12
N HIS A 530 -11.30 24.78 7.22
CA HIS A 530 -11.40 26.21 7.42
C HIS A 530 -12.78 26.69 7.00
N PRO A 531 -13.42 27.62 7.74
CA PRO A 531 -14.71 28.15 7.32
C PRO A 531 -14.62 28.70 5.89
N HIS A 532 -15.62 28.39 5.08
CA HIS A 532 -15.72 28.99 3.75
C HIS A 532 -15.66 30.51 3.87
N SER A 533 -14.64 31.15 3.30
CA SER A 533 -14.60 32.60 3.05
C SER A 533 -15.51 33.00 1.87
N GLY A 534 -16.63 32.31 1.74
CA GLY A 534 -17.59 32.54 0.68
C GLY A 534 -18.73 33.43 1.17
N ASN A 535 -18.81 34.59 0.57
CA ASN A 535 -19.87 35.59 0.55
C ASN A 535 -21.08 35.34 1.48
N ARG A 536 -21.11 36.12 2.55
CA ARG A 536 -22.39 36.50 3.17
C ARG A 536 -23.19 37.39 2.24
#